data_e3f5e596d19d8d375e956c7e7a9b06f3
#
_entry.id   e3f5e596d19d8d375e956c7e7a9b06f3
#
_cell.length_a   1.000
_cell.length_b   1.000
_cell.length_c   1.000
_cell.angle_alpha   90.00
_cell.angle_beta   90.00
_cell.angle_gamma   90.00
#
_symmetry.space_group_name_H-M   'P 1'
#
loop_
_entity.id
_entity.type
_entity.pdbx_description
1 polymer ?
#
loop_
_entity_poly.entity_id
_entity_poly.type
_entity_poly.pdbx_seq_one_letter_code
_entity_poly.pdbx_strand_id
1 'polypeptide(L)'
;MSGAADRRLYGGSMRIATWNVNSLKARLERVTAWMAEARPDVLCLQETKLADAAFPSAAFEALGYQSAHHGDGQWNGVAVVSRVGLDDVRPGFGGPADAAGCRLLAATCAGVRVHSVYVPNGRSVGSEHFEEKLRWFAALRELLGSCCSPADPIAVCGDVNVAPEDHDVWDPAALVGSTHVTVEERQALADLCSWGLVDAFRLHQPDAGIYSWWDYRGGSFHRRQGMRIDLVLVSQPLAERVSWALVDRNERKGAQPSDHAPVLVDIACAEPVPAR
;
A
#
# COMPACT_ATOMS: atom_id res chain seq x y z
N MET A 1 -23.18 2.39 -23.75
CA MET A 1 -21.97 2.63 -24.58
C MET A 1 -20.80 2.60 -23.63
N SER A 2 -20.06 1.48 -23.65
CA SER A 2 -18.91 1.26 -22.79
C SER A 2 -17.77 2.19 -23.22
N GLY A 3 -17.42 3.17 -22.38
CA GLY A 3 -16.24 4.01 -22.59
C GLY A 3 -14.97 3.19 -22.36
N ALA A 4 -14.42 2.65 -23.43
CA ALA A 4 -13.05 2.17 -23.43
C ALA A 4 -12.16 3.39 -23.14
N ALA A 5 -11.64 3.49 -21.91
CA ALA A 5 -10.65 4.50 -21.56
C ALA A 5 -9.50 4.40 -22.56
N ASP A 6 -9.17 5.54 -23.17
CA ASP A 6 -8.20 5.61 -24.27
C ASP A 6 -6.80 5.24 -23.73
N ARG A 7 -6.43 3.97 -23.88
CA ARG A 7 -5.14 3.38 -23.46
C ARG A 7 -3.91 4.04 -24.10
N ARG A 8 -4.11 4.91 -25.08
CA ARG A 8 -3.03 5.58 -25.83
C ARG A 8 -2.43 6.80 -25.14
N LEU A 9 -3.02 7.25 -24.01
CA LEU A 9 -2.54 8.45 -23.31
C LEU A 9 -1.43 8.21 -22.27
N TYR A 10 -1.10 6.96 -21.95
CA TYR A 10 -0.21 6.63 -20.83
C TYR A 10 0.97 5.73 -21.23
N GLY A 11 1.72 6.09 -22.25
CA GLY A 11 3.06 5.53 -22.53
C GLY A 11 3.32 4.05 -22.18
N GLY A 12 2.32 3.18 -22.20
CA GLY A 12 2.48 1.73 -22.02
C GLY A 12 2.78 1.25 -20.58
N SER A 13 2.59 2.05 -19.52
CA SER A 13 2.76 1.62 -18.12
C SER A 13 1.53 1.92 -17.26
N MET A 14 1.34 1.13 -16.18
CA MET A 14 0.40 1.35 -15.10
C MET A 14 1.15 1.79 -13.85
N ARG A 15 0.81 2.95 -13.29
CA ARG A 15 1.39 3.46 -12.04
C ARG A 15 0.51 3.08 -10.86
N ILE A 16 1.05 2.27 -9.96
CA ILE A 16 0.42 1.93 -8.68
C ILE A 16 1.14 2.69 -7.57
N ALA A 17 0.38 3.29 -6.66
CA ALA A 17 0.90 3.97 -5.50
C ALA A 17 0.21 3.50 -4.22
N THR A 18 0.92 3.59 -3.10
CA THR A 18 0.35 3.40 -1.76
C THR A 18 0.78 4.54 -0.84
N TRP A 19 -0.13 5.01 0.03
CA TRP A 19 0.14 6.08 0.97
C TRP A 19 -0.72 5.95 2.23
N ASN A 20 -0.09 5.71 3.37
CA ASN A 20 -0.73 5.93 4.66
C ASN A 20 -0.83 7.44 4.91
N VAL A 21 -2.04 7.96 4.95
CA VAL A 21 -2.30 9.41 5.04
C VAL A 21 -2.52 9.91 6.46
N ASN A 22 -2.58 9.00 7.43
CA ASN A 22 -2.78 9.33 8.85
C ASN A 22 -3.89 10.39 9.05
N SER A 23 -5.10 10.10 8.60
CA SER A 23 -6.31 10.91 8.45
C SER A 23 -6.42 11.63 7.09
N LEU A 24 -7.27 11.08 6.24
CA LEU A 24 -7.58 11.66 4.93
C LEU A 24 -8.24 13.05 5.07
N LYS A 25 -9.12 13.23 6.07
CA LYS A 25 -9.75 14.55 6.32
C LYS A 25 -8.72 15.65 6.49
N ALA A 26 -7.63 15.37 7.20
CA ALA A 26 -6.59 16.36 7.47
C ALA A 26 -5.65 16.59 6.27
N ARG A 27 -5.58 15.66 5.32
CA ARG A 27 -4.62 15.64 4.18
C ARG A 27 -5.29 15.61 2.81
N LEU A 28 -6.61 15.78 2.72
CA LEU A 28 -7.34 15.67 1.46
C LEU A 28 -6.77 16.60 0.36
N GLU A 29 -6.56 17.87 0.68
CA GLU A 29 -5.99 18.84 -0.26
C GLU A 29 -4.59 18.43 -0.73
N ARG A 30 -3.75 17.93 0.17
CA ARG A 30 -2.41 17.43 -0.15
C ARG A 30 -2.48 16.20 -1.05
N VAL A 31 -3.34 15.24 -0.71
CA VAL A 31 -3.52 14.00 -1.49
C VAL A 31 -4.00 14.33 -2.90
N THR A 32 -5.01 15.18 -3.04
CA THR A 32 -5.54 15.57 -4.35
C THR A 32 -4.54 16.39 -5.17
N ALA A 33 -3.79 17.29 -4.56
CA ALA A 33 -2.72 18.04 -5.23
C ALA A 33 -1.61 17.10 -5.71
N TRP A 34 -1.15 16.19 -4.85
CA TRP A 34 -0.14 15.20 -5.22
C TRP A 34 -0.64 14.26 -6.35
N MET A 35 -1.91 13.84 -6.31
CA MET A 35 -2.51 13.02 -7.38
C MET A 35 -2.54 13.74 -8.73
N ALA A 36 -2.75 15.07 -8.73
CA ALA A 36 -2.74 15.86 -9.95
C ALA A 36 -1.35 15.90 -10.62
N GLU A 37 -0.28 15.84 -9.82
CA GLU A 37 1.12 15.84 -10.29
C GLU A 37 1.63 14.43 -10.60
N ALA A 38 1.57 13.53 -9.61
CA ALA A 38 2.10 12.17 -9.72
C ALA A 38 1.27 11.27 -10.64
N ARG A 39 -0.03 11.56 -10.78
CA ARG A 39 -0.98 10.89 -11.66
C ARG A 39 -0.95 9.37 -11.57
N PRO A 40 -1.10 8.76 -10.37
CA PRO A 40 -1.17 7.32 -10.26
C PRO A 40 -2.39 6.79 -11.02
N ASP A 41 -2.30 5.60 -11.61
CA ASP A 41 -3.46 4.90 -12.17
C ASP A 41 -4.30 4.28 -11.06
N VAL A 42 -3.62 3.79 -10.02
CA VAL A 42 -4.23 3.28 -8.79
C VAL A 42 -3.50 3.83 -7.58
N LEU A 43 -4.25 4.33 -6.59
CA LEU A 43 -3.76 4.76 -5.29
C LEU A 43 -4.44 3.97 -4.18
N CYS A 44 -3.66 3.27 -3.39
CA CYS A 44 -4.06 2.61 -2.16
C CYS A 44 -3.84 3.55 -0.97
N LEU A 45 -4.87 3.85 -0.20
CA LEU A 45 -4.79 4.71 0.98
C LEU A 45 -4.97 3.89 2.25
N GLN A 46 -4.22 4.24 3.30
CA GLN A 46 -4.34 3.68 4.63
C GLN A 46 -4.54 4.79 5.67
N GLU A 47 -5.09 4.43 6.80
CA GLU A 47 -5.46 5.35 7.89
C GLU A 47 -6.31 6.54 7.40
N THR A 48 -7.33 6.26 6.61
CA THR A 48 -8.26 7.30 6.16
C THR A 48 -8.99 7.93 7.33
N LYS A 49 -9.24 7.16 8.42
CA LYS A 49 -9.90 7.59 9.68
C LYS A 49 -11.27 8.23 9.41
N LEU A 50 -12.03 7.60 8.53
CA LEU A 50 -13.38 8.01 8.13
C LEU A 50 -14.32 6.81 8.14
N ALA A 51 -15.59 7.06 8.40
CA ALA A 51 -16.64 6.10 8.06
C ALA A 51 -16.92 6.15 6.56
N ASP A 52 -17.44 5.05 5.98
CA ASP A 52 -17.72 4.96 4.55
C ASP A 52 -18.59 6.11 4.03
N ALA A 53 -19.64 6.48 4.78
CA ALA A 53 -20.53 7.59 4.42
C ALA A 53 -19.85 8.98 4.43
N ALA A 54 -18.69 9.11 5.06
CA ALA A 54 -17.93 10.37 5.15
C ALA A 54 -16.73 10.43 4.19
N PHE A 55 -16.52 9.37 3.40
CA PHE A 55 -15.42 9.32 2.45
C PHE A 55 -15.66 10.33 1.30
N PRO A 56 -14.67 11.17 0.96
CA PRO A 56 -14.85 12.28 0.03
C PRO A 56 -14.75 11.85 -1.44
N SER A 57 -15.57 10.90 -1.90
CA SER A 57 -15.54 10.36 -3.26
C SER A 57 -15.59 11.44 -4.34
N ALA A 58 -16.40 12.49 -4.13
CA ALA A 58 -16.54 13.59 -5.08
C ALA A 58 -15.22 14.34 -5.36
N ALA A 59 -14.31 14.41 -4.37
CA ALA A 59 -13.00 15.02 -4.58
C ALA A 59 -12.10 14.21 -5.52
N PHE A 60 -12.21 12.90 -5.50
CA PHE A 60 -11.50 12.00 -6.41
C PHE A 60 -12.17 11.93 -7.79
N GLU A 61 -13.49 11.95 -7.84
CA GLU A 61 -14.27 12.02 -9.09
C GLU A 61 -13.94 13.28 -9.88
N ALA A 62 -13.76 14.42 -9.21
CA ALA A 62 -13.35 15.68 -9.84
C ALA A 62 -11.97 15.59 -10.54
N LEU A 63 -11.12 14.64 -10.14
CA LEU A 63 -9.83 14.34 -10.76
C LEU A 63 -9.90 13.19 -11.79
N GLY A 64 -11.11 12.63 -12.03
CA GLY A 64 -11.34 11.54 -12.98
C GLY A 64 -11.08 10.15 -12.39
N TYR A 65 -11.14 9.99 -11.06
CA TYR A 65 -10.95 8.70 -10.38
C TYR A 65 -12.27 8.18 -9.81
N GLN A 66 -12.47 6.89 -9.89
CA GLN A 66 -13.42 6.13 -9.07
C GLN A 66 -12.76 5.79 -7.73
N SER A 67 -13.54 5.57 -6.68
CA SER A 67 -13.01 5.19 -5.38
C SER A 67 -13.90 4.16 -4.69
N ALA A 68 -13.27 3.24 -3.97
CA ALA A 68 -13.91 2.37 -3.00
C ALA A 68 -13.22 2.57 -1.65
N HIS A 69 -13.99 2.50 -0.58
CA HIS A 69 -13.53 2.72 0.78
C HIS A 69 -14.08 1.65 1.72
N HIS A 70 -13.32 1.32 2.75
CA HIS A 70 -13.72 0.46 3.84
C HIS A 70 -13.23 1.07 5.15
N GLY A 71 -14.16 1.65 5.92
CA GLY A 71 -13.86 2.35 7.15
C GLY A 71 -15.09 2.53 8.03
N ASP A 72 -14.88 2.52 9.34
CA ASP A 72 -15.93 2.60 10.37
C ASP A 72 -15.87 3.88 11.22
N GLY A 73 -14.91 4.78 10.94
CA GLY A 73 -14.82 6.06 11.64
C GLY A 73 -13.40 6.51 11.94
N GLN A 74 -13.13 6.88 13.20
CA GLN A 74 -11.89 7.57 13.62
C GLN A 74 -10.61 6.72 13.62
N TRP A 75 -10.73 5.41 13.46
CA TRP A 75 -9.60 4.47 13.47
C TRP A 75 -9.50 3.73 12.14
N ASN A 76 -8.26 3.33 11.76
CA ASN A 76 -8.01 2.53 10.56
C ASN A 76 -8.56 3.18 9.27
N GLY A 77 -9.19 2.35 8.41
CA GLY A 77 -9.77 2.75 7.14
C GLY A 77 -8.78 2.66 5.98
N VAL A 78 -9.21 1.98 4.93
CA VAL A 78 -8.44 1.78 3.70
C VAL A 78 -9.27 2.13 2.48
N ALA A 79 -8.61 2.57 1.41
CA ALA A 79 -9.29 2.87 0.15
C ALA A 79 -8.48 2.40 -1.05
N VAL A 80 -9.17 2.14 -2.16
CA VAL A 80 -8.60 2.03 -3.50
C VAL A 80 -9.22 3.12 -4.36
N VAL A 81 -8.38 3.97 -4.95
CA VAL A 81 -8.75 5.07 -5.84
C VAL A 81 -8.14 4.78 -7.20
N SER A 82 -8.95 4.69 -8.26
CA SER A 82 -8.50 4.24 -9.58
C SER A 82 -9.11 5.07 -10.71
N ARG A 83 -8.30 5.40 -11.73
CA ARG A 83 -8.79 6.01 -12.98
C ARG A 83 -8.82 5.01 -14.16
N VAL A 84 -8.47 3.75 -13.90
CA VAL A 84 -8.37 2.70 -14.92
C VAL A 84 -9.41 1.58 -14.72
N GLY A 85 -10.50 1.89 -14.01
CA GLY A 85 -11.56 0.97 -13.63
C GLY A 85 -11.45 0.53 -12.18
N LEU A 86 -12.57 0.12 -11.61
CA LEU A 86 -12.69 -0.32 -10.22
C LEU A 86 -13.81 -1.35 -10.12
N ASP A 87 -13.47 -2.61 -10.33
CA ASP A 87 -14.40 -3.73 -10.38
C ASP A 87 -14.17 -4.71 -9.21
N ASP A 88 -15.15 -5.58 -8.95
CA ASP A 88 -15.10 -6.64 -7.93
C ASP A 88 -14.53 -6.19 -6.58
N VAL A 89 -15.08 -5.13 -6.04
CA VAL A 89 -14.67 -4.56 -4.74
C VAL A 89 -15.04 -5.52 -3.60
N ARG A 90 -14.05 -5.88 -2.78
CA ARG A 90 -14.19 -6.80 -1.65
C ARG A 90 -13.57 -6.20 -0.38
N PRO A 91 -14.36 -5.77 0.61
CA PRO A 91 -13.86 -5.30 1.89
C PRO A 91 -13.57 -6.48 2.84
N GLY A 92 -12.49 -6.37 3.60
CA GLY A 92 -12.12 -7.29 4.66
C GLY A 92 -11.79 -8.70 4.21
N PHE A 93 -11.69 -9.58 5.18
CA PHE A 93 -11.44 -11.03 4.98
C PHE A 93 -12.73 -11.84 4.83
N GLY A 94 -13.86 -11.30 5.30
CA GLY A 94 -15.12 -12.02 5.41
C GLY A 94 -15.13 -13.03 6.57
N GLY A 95 -14.32 -12.81 7.63
CA GLY A 95 -14.15 -13.74 8.72
C GLY A 95 -13.54 -13.13 9.99
N PRO A 96 -13.05 -13.96 10.93
CA PRO A 96 -12.57 -13.51 12.25
C PRO A 96 -11.44 -12.48 12.21
N ALA A 97 -10.62 -12.45 11.14
CA ALA A 97 -9.55 -11.48 10.99
C ALA A 97 -10.05 -10.02 10.82
N ASP A 98 -11.33 -9.83 10.48
CA ASP A 98 -11.98 -8.51 10.41
C ASP A 98 -12.17 -7.88 11.79
N ALA A 99 -12.01 -8.63 12.89
CA ALA A 99 -12.00 -8.09 14.25
C ALA A 99 -10.86 -7.06 14.47
N ALA A 100 -9.80 -7.12 13.67
CA ALA A 100 -8.73 -6.10 13.65
C ALA A 100 -9.20 -4.73 13.08
N GLY A 101 -10.42 -4.64 12.55
CA GLY A 101 -11.03 -3.43 11.98
C GLY A 101 -10.83 -3.31 10.45
N CYS A 102 -11.27 -2.19 9.89
CA CYS A 102 -11.28 -1.92 8.46
C CYS A 102 -9.84 -1.70 7.91
N ARG A 103 -9.15 -2.79 7.57
CA ARG A 103 -7.70 -2.79 7.23
C ARG A 103 -7.37 -3.44 5.89
N LEU A 104 -8.36 -3.99 5.20
CA LEU A 104 -8.20 -4.65 3.93
C LEU A 104 -9.32 -4.25 2.97
N LEU A 105 -8.96 -3.86 1.76
CA LEU A 105 -9.90 -3.63 0.66
C LEU A 105 -9.25 -4.12 -0.63
N ALA A 106 -9.91 -5.02 -1.32
CA ALA A 106 -9.46 -5.50 -2.61
C ALA A 106 -10.37 -5.01 -3.73
N ALA A 107 -9.78 -4.69 -4.90
CA ALA A 107 -10.50 -4.33 -6.11
C ALA A 107 -9.71 -4.76 -7.34
N THR A 108 -10.39 -4.89 -8.49
CA THR A 108 -9.75 -5.15 -9.78
C THR A 108 -9.66 -3.86 -10.58
N CYS A 109 -8.44 -3.46 -10.96
CA CYS A 109 -8.13 -2.24 -11.69
C CYS A 109 -7.39 -2.60 -12.98
N ALA A 110 -8.00 -2.37 -14.15
CA ALA A 110 -7.43 -2.73 -15.47
C ALA A 110 -6.87 -4.17 -15.53
N GLY A 111 -7.56 -5.13 -14.89
CA GLY A 111 -7.18 -6.54 -14.87
C GLY A 111 -6.14 -6.91 -13.81
N VAL A 112 -5.65 -5.97 -13.01
CA VAL A 112 -4.79 -6.22 -11.85
C VAL A 112 -5.65 -6.31 -10.59
N ARG A 113 -5.51 -7.38 -9.80
CA ARG A 113 -6.14 -7.53 -8.49
C ARG A 113 -5.32 -6.79 -7.45
N VAL A 114 -5.81 -5.64 -6.99
CA VAL A 114 -5.13 -4.76 -6.05
C VAL A 114 -5.73 -4.94 -4.65
N HIS A 115 -4.88 -5.13 -3.65
CA HIS A 115 -5.23 -5.19 -2.24
C HIS A 115 -4.61 -3.98 -1.53
N SER A 116 -5.44 -3.06 -1.03
CA SER A 116 -5.00 -2.00 -0.11
C SER A 116 -5.01 -2.56 1.30
N VAL A 117 -3.86 -2.59 1.95
CA VAL A 117 -3.66 -3.23 3.26
C VAL A 117 -3.12 -2.23 4.30
N TYR A 118 -3.63 -2.36 5.53
CA TYR A 118 -3.10 -1.68 6.71
C TYR A 118 -2.90 -2.69 7.82
N VAL A 119 -1.72 -3.29 7.88
CA VAL A 119 -1.38 -4.32 8.88
C VAL A 119 -1.41 -3.71 10.28
N PRO A 120 -1.94 -4.38 11.32
CA PRO A 120 -1.87 -3.89 12.70
C PRO A 120 -0.45 -3.48 13.11
N ASN A 121 -0.32 -2.36 13.84
CA ASN A 121 0.99 -1.87 14.26
C ASN A 121 1.75 -2.84 15.19
N GLY A 122 1.02 -3.60 16.03
CA GLY A 122 1.62 -4.52 17.01
C GLY A 122 1.97 -3.87 18.35
N ARG A 123 2.03 -2.54 18.44
CA ARG A 123 2.31 -1.70 19.61
C ARG A 123 3.59 -2.06 20.37
N SER A 124 3.66 -3.22 20.98
CA SER A 124 4.84 -3.71 21.71
C SER A 124 4.98 -5.22 21.57
N VAL A 125 6.24 -5.66 21.48
CA VAL A 125 6.59 -7.09 21.36
C VAL A 125 6.00 -7.88 22.54
N GLY A 126 5.41 -9.04 22.23
CA GLY A 126 4.78 -9.93 23.22
C GLY A 126 3.40 -9.46 23.72
N SER A 127 2.84 -8.37 23.19
CA SER A 127 1.48 -7.94 23.52
C SER A 127 0.43 -8.69 22.70
N GLU A 128 -0.84 -8.65 23.12
CA GLU A 128 -1.96 -9.20 22.34
C GLU A 128 -2.04 -8.55 20.94
N HIS A 129 -1.74 -7.26 20.82
CA HIS A 129 -1.69 -6.56 19.54
C HIS A 129 -0.56 -7.06 18.63
N PHE A 130 0.56 -7.48 19.20
CA PHE A 130 1.65 -8.10 18.45
C PHE A 130 1.23 -9.46 17.89
N GLU A 131 0.58 -10.29 18.71
CA GLU A 131 0.03 -11.57 18.27
C GLU A 131 -1.09 -11.39 17.22
N GLU A 132 -1.93 -10.36 17.36
CA GLU A 132 -2.94 -10.00 16.37
C GLU A 132 -2.30 -9.66 15.03
N LYS A 133 -1.20 -8.91 15.03
CA LYS A 133 -0.45 -8.59 13.81
C LYS A 133 0.07 -9.84 13.10
N LEU A 134 0.65 -10.78 13.83
CA LEU A 134 1.15 -12.03 13.23
C LEU A 134 0.00 -12.87 12.66
N ARG A 135 -1.13 -12.99 13.39
CA ARG A 135 -2.34 -13.67 12.88
C ARG A 135 -2.93 -12.99 11.64
N TRP A 136 -2.84 -11.66 11.56
CA TRP A 136 -3.33 -10.90 10.41
C TRP A 136 -2.53 -11.21 9.13
N PHE A 137 -1.20 -11.32 9.22
CA PHE A 137 -0.37 -11.78 8.10
C PHE A 137 -0.74 -13.19 7.62
N ALA A 138 -0.95 -14.11 8.56
CA ALA A 138 -1.37 -15.47 8.24
C ALA A 138 -2.73 -15.49 7.53
N ALA A 139 -3.71 -14.69 8.01
CA ALA A 139 -5.01 -14.55 7.39
C ALA A 139 -4.93 -13.94 5.97
N LEU A 140 -4.06 -12.96 5.74
CA LEU A 140 -3.86 -12.40 4.40
C LEU A 140 -3.28 -13.44 3.44
N ARG A 141 -2.30 -14.23 3.88
CA ARG A 141 -1.73 -15.32 3.10
C ARG A 141 -2.77 -16.38 2.75
N GLU A 142 -3.61 -16.77 3.71
CA GLU A 142 -4.72 -17.72 3.51
C GLU A 142 -5.75 -17.18 2.50
N LEU A 143 -6.14 -15.90 2.65
CA LEU A 143 -7.05 -15.25 1.71
C LEU A 143 -6.51 -15.30 0.29
N LEU A 144 -5.24 -14.90 0.07
CA LEU A 144 -4.62 -14.96 -1.26
C LEU A 144 -4.61 -16.38 -1.82
N GLY A 145 -4.30 -17.38 -0.98
CA GLY A 145 -4.31 -18.79 -1.38
C GLY A 145 -5.71 -19.33 -1.72
N SER A 146 -6.77 -18.73 -1.17
CA SER A 146 -8.15 -19.18 -1.40
C SER A 146 -8.81 -18.55 -2.61
N CYS A 147 -8.45 -17.31 -2.97
CA CYS A 147 -9.15 -16.55 -4.02
C CYS A 147 -8.29 -16.16 -5.22
N CYS A 148 -6.99 -16.41 -5.18
CA CYS A 148 -6.03 -15.98 -6.18
C CYS A 148 -5.00 -17.07 -6.50
N SER A 149 -4.28 -16.89 -7.62
CA SER A 149 -3.12 -17.71 -7.99
C SER A 149 -1.87 -16.82 -8.09
N PRO A 150 -0.68 -17.30 -7.72
CA PRO A 150 0.57 -16.57 -7.97
C PRO A 150 0.83 -16.25 -9.46
N ALA A 151 0.13 -16.92 -10.37
CA ALA A 151 0.18 -16.66 -11.80
C ALA A 151 -0.77 -15.51 -12.24
N ASP A 152 -1.66 -15.04 -11.36
CA ASP A 152 -2.53 -13.91 -11.64
C ASP A 152 -1.79 -12.59 -11.42
N PRO A 153 -2.18 -11.50 -12.11
CA PRO A 153 -1.62 -10.18 -11.89
C PRO A 153 -2.15 -9.56 -10.58
N ILE A 154 -1.39 -9.69 -9.50
CA ILE A 154 -1.78 -9.29 -8.14
C ILE A 154 -0.80 -8.27 -7.58
N ALA A 155 -1.33 -7.24 -6.92
CA ALA A 155 -0.58 -6.27 -6.13
C ALA A 155 -1.18 -6.16 -4.71
N VAL A 156 -0.33 -6.30 -3.70
CA VAL A 156 -0.64 -6.05 -2.28
C VAL A 156 0.13 -4.79 -1.88
N CYS A 157 -0.60 -3.71 -1.61
CA CYS A 157 -0.02 -2.38 -1.44
C CYS A 157 -0.47 -1.78 -0.11
N GLY A 158 0.46 -1.31 0.69
CA GLY A 158 0.07 -0.64 1.92
C GLY A 158 1.16 -0.54 2.97
N ASP A 159 0.73 -0.05 4.12
CA ASP A 159 1.51 -0.02 5.34
C ASP A 159 1.47 -1.42 5.98
N VAL A 160 2.57 -2.15 5.84
CA VAL A 160 2.70 -3.49 6.41
C VAL A 160 3.24 -3.46 7.84
N ASN A 161 3.62 -2.28 8.33
CA ASN A 161 4.16 -2.10 9.68
C ASN A 161 5.36 -3.04 10.02
N VAL A 162 6.11 -3.50 9.01
CA VAL A 162 7.33 -4.31 9.13
C VAL A 162 8.38 -3.75 8.18
N ALA A 163 9.58 -3.51 8.70
CA ALA A 163 10.77 -3.24 7.88
C ALA A 163 11.38 -4.60 7.48
N PRO A 164 11.39 -4.94 6.18
CA PRO A 164 11.79 -6.29 5.74
C PRO A 164 13.19 -6.70 6.17
N GLU A 165 14.14 -5.77 6.06
CA GLU A 165 15.56 -6.03 6.31
C GLU A 165 16.23 -4.90 7.10
N ASP A 166 17.47 -5.11 7.53
CA ASP A 166 18.22 -4.13 8.32
C ASP A 166 18.51 -2.84 7.54
N HIS A 167 18.66 -2.91 6.22
CA HIS A 167 18.85 -1.73 5.40
C HIS A 167 17.54 -0.91 5.17
N ASP A 168 16.41 -1.42 5.64
CA ASP A 168 15.11 -0.73 5.64
C ASP A 168 14.89 0.16 6.87
N VAL A 169 15.84 0.21 7.79
CA VAL A 169 15.77 1.03 9.00
C VAL A 169 17.04 1.89 9.16
N TRP A 170 16.87 3.01 9.85
CA TRP A 170 17.97 3.98 10.04
C TRP A 170 19.10 3.47 10.93
N ASP A 171 18.81 2.64 11.92
CA ASP A 171 19.76 2.01 12.85
C ASP A 171 19.17 0.73 13.42
N PRO A 172 19.55 -0.44 12.89
CA PRO A 172 19.05 -1.72 13.38
C PRO A 172 19.38 -1.97 14.87
N ALA A 173 20.54 -1.50 15.34
CA ALA A 173 20.96 -1.72 16.71
C ALA A 173 20.10 -0.91 17.71
N ALA A 174 19.71 0.31 17.35
CA ALA A 174 18.83 1.14 18.16
C ALA A 174 17.39 0.59 18.26
N LEU A 175 16.99 -0.27 17.31
CA LEU A 175 15.64 -0.82 17.21
C LEU A 175 15.52 -2.25 17.74
N VAL A 176 16.58 -2.85 18.25
CA VAL A 176 16.54 -4.20 18.86
C VAL A 176 15.45 -4.26 19.94
N GLY A 177 14.55 -5.25 19.83
CA GLY A 177 13.42 -5.43 20.75
C GLY A 177 12.22 -4.51 20.51
N SER A 178 12.28 -3.67 19.48
CA SER A 178 11.13 -2.86 19.04
C SER A 178 10.26 -3.62 18.06
N THR A 179 8.96 -3.28 17.98
CA THR A 179 8.09 -3.75 16.90
C THR A 179 8.57 -3.22 15.54
N HIS A 180 8.15 -3.82 14.45
CA HIS A 180 8.48 -3.59 13.05
C HIS A 180 9.79 -4.24 12.56
N VAL A 181 10.65 -4.72 13.47
CA VAL A 181 11.97 -5.27 13.13
C VAL A 181 12.27 -6.64 13.76
N THR A 182 11.31 -7.22 14.47
CA THR A 182 11.51 -8.52 15.12
C THR A 182 11.65 -9.65 14.08
N VAL A 183 12.28 -10.73 14.49
CA VAL A 183 12.43 -11.93 13.66
C VAL A 183 11.07 -12.50 13.31
N GLU A 184 10.12 -12.50 14.25
CA GLU A 184 8.76 -13.02 14.07
C GLU A 184 7.96 -12.19 13.04
N GLU A 185 8.06 -10.87 13.09
CA GLU A 185 7.39 -9.99 12.12
C GLU A 185 7.97 -10.14 10.71
N ARG A 186 9.30 -10.18 10.60
CA ARG A 186 10.00 -10.41 9.33
C ARG A 186 9.70 -11.78 8.76
N GLN A 187 9.60 -12.82 9.63
CA GLN A 187 9.20 -14.16 9.19
C GLN A 187 7.77 -14.18 8.68
N ALA A 188 6.81 -13.52 9.38
CA ALA A 188 5.43 -13.43 8.94
C ALA A 188 5.29 -12.73 7.57
N LEU A 189 6.08 -11.67 7.33
CA LEU A 189 6.16 -11.02 6.02
C LEU A 189 6.81 -11.94 4.96
N ALA A 190 7.88 -12.65 5.29
CA ALA A 190 8.53 -13.60 4.40
C ALA A 190 7.59 -14.77 4.03
N ASP A 191 6.82 -15.27 4.99
CA ASP A 191 5.81 -16.30 4.78
C ASP A 191 4.70 -15.82 3.83
N LEU A 192 4.25 -14.56 3.97
CA LEU A 192 3.33 -13.94 3.01
C LEU A 192 3.97 -13.87 1.62
N CYS A 193 5.21 -13.39 1.51
CA CYS A 193 5.91 -13.29 0.23
C CYS A 193 6.14 -14.66 -0.42
N SER A 194 6.34 -15.72 0.38
CA SER A 194 6.52 -17.10 -0.11
C SER A 194 5.32 -17.66 -0.87
N TRP A 195 4.14 -17.01 -0.73
CA TRP A 195 2.98 -17.32 -1.56
C TRP A 195 3.21 -16.99 -3.05
N GLY A 196 4.19 -16.15 -3.37
CA GLY A 196 4.54 -15.76 -4.74
C GLY A 196 4.55 -14.25 -4.96
N LEU A 197 4.80 -13.47 -3.90
CA LEU A 197 4.91 -12.02 -3.96
C LEU A 197 6.37 -11.56 -3.91
N VAL A 198 6.68 -10.51 -4.65
CA VAL A 198 8.00 -9.87 -4.74
C VAL A 198 7.85 -8.39 -4.35
N ASP A 199 8.78 -7.87 -3.57
CA ASP A 199 8.86 -6.44 -3.24
C ASP A 199 9.29 -5.65 -4.50
N ALA A 200 8.31 -5.02 -5.15
CA ALA A 200 8.52 -4.30 -6.40
C ALA A 200 9.49 -3.12 -6.27
N PHE A 201 9.53 -2.47 -5.09
CA PHE A 201 10.45 -1.38 -4.84
C PHE A 201 11.90 -1.85 -4.87
N ARG A 202 12.20 -2.99 -4.25
CA ARG A 202 13.56 -3.54 -4.16
C ARG A 202 14.12 -4.07 -5.48
N LEU A 203 13.28 -4.30 -6.48
CA LEU A 203 13.75 -4.63 -7.85
C LEU A 203 14.55 -3.49 -8.49
N HIS A 204 14.29 -2.23 -8.10
CA HIS A 204 14.91 -1.04 -8.70
C HIS A 204 15.69 -0.18 -7.71
N GLN A 205 15.46 -0.33 -6.42
CA GLN A 205 16.06 0.47 -5.37
C GLN A 205 16.72 -0.43 -4.32
N PRO A 206 17.90 -1.02 -4.62
CA PRO A 206 18.58 -1.95 -3.70
C PRO A 206 19.24 -1.24 -2.52
N ASP A 207 19.44 0.09 -2.61
CA ASP A 207 20.22 0.84 -1.65
C ASP A 207 19.52 1.00 -0.29
N ALA A 208 20.31 1.07 0.76
CA ALA A 208 19.87 1.43 2.11
C ALA A 208 19.50 2.93 2.22
N GLY A 209 18.80 3.28 3.31
CA GLY A 209 18.54 4.69 3.64
C GLY A 209 17.37 5.33 2.91
N ILE A 210 16.56 4.53 2.22
CA ILE A 210 15.31 4.98 1.61
C ILE A 210 14.17 4.49 2.50
N TYR A 211 13.45 5.43 3.09
CA TYR A 211 12.39 5.15 4.07
C TYR A 211 11.06 5.72 3.59
N SER A 212 9.96 5.11 4.04
CA SER A 212 8.61 5.56 3.76
C SER A 212 7.92 6.19 4.98
N TRP A 213 8.44 5.96 6.19
CA TRP A 213 7.89 6.47 7.46
C TRP A 213 8.96 7.10 8.35
N TRP A 214 8.56 8.15 9.11
CA TRP A 214 9.38 8.81 10.15
C TRP A 214 8.48 9.31 11.28
N ASP A 215 8.81 9.01 12.52
CA ASP A 215 8.09 9.53 13.69
C ASP A 215 8.01 11.07 13.65
N TYR A 216 6.87 11.63 14.00
CA TYR A 216 6.72 13.08 14.16
C TYR A 216 7.59 13.65 15.28
N ARG A 217 7.87 12.84 16.30
CA ARG A 217 8.65 13.23 17.47
C ARG A 217 10.15 13.32 17.18
N GLY A 218 10.84 14.14 17.97
CA GLY A 218 12.29 14.21 17.96
C GLY A 218 12.92 14.72 16.66
N GLY A 219 12.14 15.23 15.71
CA GLY A 219 12.65 15.67 14.40
C GLY A 219 13.20 14.54 13.54
N SER A 220 12.67 13.32 13.68
CA SER A 220 13.15 12.09 13.03
C SER A 220 13.30 12.24 11.50
N PHE A 221 12.39 12.95 10.83
CA PHE A 221 12.49 13.20 9.41
C PHE A 221 13.76 14.00 9.03
N HIS A 222 14.08 15.05 9.78
CA HIS A 222 15.29 15.86 9.55
C HIS A 222 16.57 15.11 9.90
N ARG A 223 16.51 14.23 10.91
CA ARG A 223 17.62 13.35 11.31
C ARG A 223 17.77 12.12 10.41
N ARG A 224 16.87 11.91 9.45
CA ARG A 224 16.81 10.71 8.59
C ARG A 224 16.63 9.41 9.38
N GLN A 225 15.95 9.47 10.52
CA GLN A 225 15.63 8.34 11.38
C GLN A 225 14.27 7.76 10.96
N GLY A 226 14.27 6.99 9.90
CA GLY A 226 13.06 6.44 9.30
C GLY A 226 13.10 4.92 9.15
N MET A 227 11.98 4.38 8.69
CA MET A 227 11.81 2.97 8.30
C MET A 227 11.06 2.89 6.98
N ARG A 228 11.34 1.87 6.18
CA ARG A 228 10.53 1.52 5.01
C ARG A 228 9.57 0.42 5.44
N ILE A 229 8.32 0.80 5.65
CA ILE A 229 7.25 -0.09 6.13
C ILE A 229 6.00 -0.04 5.23
N ASP A 230 5.99 0.85 4.23
CA ASP A 230 4.99 0.87 3.17
C ASP A 230 5.55 0.13 1.96
N LEU A 231 4.87 -0.94 1.54
CA LEU A 231 5.35 -1.84 0.49
C LEU A 231 4.35 -1.93 -0.67
N VAL A 232 4.89 -2.20 -1.84
CA VAL A 232 4.15 -2.67 -3.02
C VAL A 232 4.68 -4.04 -3.36
N LEU A 233 3.96 -5.07 -2.91
CA LEU A 233 4.28 -6.47 -3.17
C LEU A 233 3.50 -6.93 -4.39
N VAL A 234 4.15 -7.52 -5.37
CA VAL A 234 3.53 -7.91 -6.62
C VAL A 234 3.79 -9.38 -6.95
N SER A 235 2.85 -10.03 -7.61
CA SER A 235 3.04 -11.38 -8.14
C SER A 235 4.07 -11.39 -9.27
N GLN A 236 4.65 -12.56 -9.56
CA GLN A 236 5.71 -12.72 -10.56
C GLN A 236 5.34 -12.13 -11.95
N PRO A 237 4.11 -12.29 -12.50
CA PRO A 237 3.74 -11.69 -13.78
C PRO A 237 3.80 -10.16 -13.81
N LEU A 238 3.63 -9.51 -12.64
CA LEU A 238 3.81 -8.07 -12.52
C LEU A 238 5.28 -7.71 -12.25
N ALA A 239 5.99 -8.48 -11.41
CA ALA A 239 7.39 -8.26 -11.05
C ALA A 239 8.30 -8.16 -12.29
N GLU A 240 8.10 -9.03 -13.27
CA GLU A 240 8.84 -9.06 -14.55
C GLU A 240 8.63 -7.78 -15.40
N ARG A 241 7.60 -6.99 -15.08
CA ARG A 241 7.22 -5.78 -15.81
C ARG A 241 7.41 -4.50 -15.00
N VAL A 242 7.85 -4.60 -13.75
CA VAL A 242 8.21 -3.40 -12.97
C VAL A 242 9.35 -2.70 -13.69
N SER A 243 9.17 -1.42 -13.99
CA SER A 243 10.14 -0.61 -14.74
C SER A 243 10.75 0.51 -13.92
N TRP A 244 10.11 0.89 -12.82
CA TRP A 244 10.54 1.98 -11.97
C TRP A 244 9.87 1.94 -10.60
N ALA A 245 10.55 2.43 -9.55
CA ALA A 245 10.01 2.58 -8.20
C ALA A 245 10.59 3.80 -7.49
N LEU A 246 9.77 4.44 -6.65
CA LEU A 246 10.15 5.64 -5.89
C LEU A 246 9.41 5.69 -4.54
N VAL A 247 10.08 6.21 -3.50
CA VAL A 247 9.42 6.83 -2.34
C VAL A 247 9.45 8.35 -2.52
N ASP A 248 8.28 8.98 -2.63
CA ASP A 248 8.20 10.43 -2.76
C ASP A 248 8.35 11.14 -1.40
N ARG A 249 9.58 11.18 -0.94
CA ARG A 249 9.96 11.80 0.32
C ARG A 249 9.58 13.30 0.40
N ASN A 250 9.29 13.97 -0.72
CA ASN A 250 8.92 15.37 -0.71
C ASN A 250 7.58 15.59 -0.02
N GLU A 251 6.69 14.59 -0.03
CA GLU A 251 5.41 14.64 0.66
C GLU A 251 5.50 14.65 2.20
N ARG A 252 6.70 14.48 2.74
CA ARG A 252 7.01 14.73 4.16
C ARG A 252 7.33 16.19 4.49
N LYS A 253 7.42 17.08 3.48
CA LYS A 253 7.74 18.50 3.65
C LYS A 253 6.46 19.35 3.69
N GLY A 254 6.58 20.59 4.20
CA GLY A 254 5.48 21.58 4.22
C GLY A 254 4.55 21.41 5.41
N ALA A 255 3.34 21.95 5.30
CA ALA A 255 2.37 22.00 6.39
C ALA A 255 1.62 20.68 6.56
N GLN A 256 1.48 20.22 7.79
CA GLN A 256 0.69 19.05 8.20
C GLN A 256 0.89 17.78 7.33
N PRO A 257 2.14 17.35 7.04
CA PRO A 257 2.34 16.14 6.25
C PRO A 257 1.86 14.90 7.02
N SER A 258 1.61 13.79 6.31
CA SER A 258 1.56 12.48 6.96
C SER A 258 2.95 12.13 7.53
N ASP A 259 3.05 11.24 8.50
CA ASP A 259 4.32 10.63 8.92
C ASP A 259 4.86 9.61 7.91
N HIS A 260 4.04 9.24 6.94
CA HIS A 260 4.44 8.44 5.79
C HIS A 260 4.59 9.28 4.51
N ALA A 261 5.40 8.78 3.58
CA ALA A 261 5.54 9.25 2.21
C ALA A 261 4.95 8.22 1.23
N PRO A 262 4.36 8.65 0.10
CA PRO A 262 3.84 7.71 -0.89
C PRO A 262 4.96 6.88 -1.52
N VAL A 263 4.67 5.60 -1.76
CA VAL A 263 5.50 4.67 -2.52
C VAL A 263 4.83 4.43 -3.86
N LEU A 264 5.58 4.58 -4.95
CA LEU A 264 5.11 4.44 -6.33
C LEU A 264 5.90 3.36 -7.04
N VAL A 265 5.20 2.63 -7.91
CA VAL A 265 5.79 1.63 -8.81
C VAL A 265 5.14 1.76 -10.19
N ASP A 266 5.95 1.82 -11.24
CA ASP A 266 5.49 1.76 -12.62
C ASP A 266 5.66 0.33 -13.16
N ILE A 267 4.59 -0.23 -13.72
CA ILE A 267 4.51 -1.57 -14.28
C ILE A 267 4.20 -1.45 -15.76
N ALA A 268 5.08 -1.92 -16.63
CA ALA A 268 4.85 -1.90 -18.07
C ALA A 268 3.58 -2.68 -18.42
N CYS A 269 2.73 -2.12 -19.28
CA CYS A 269 1.57 -2.84 -19.81
C CYS A 269 2.04 -4.04 -20.62
N ALA A 270 1.30 -5.15 -20.56
CA ALA A 270 1.53 -6.27 -21.47
C ALA A 270 1.34 -5.78 -22.90
N GLU A 271 2.26 -6.09 -23.82
CA GLU A 271 2.02 -5.86 -25.23
C GLU A 271 0.76 -6.63 -25.66
N PRO A 272 -0.12 -6.02 -26.47
CA PRO A 272 -1.25 -6.75 -27.00
C PRO A 272 -0.71 -7.94 -27.80
N VAL A 273 -1.11 -9.16 -27.41
CA VAL A 273 -0.80 -10.36 -28.20
C VAL A 273 -1.33 -10.11 -29.60
N PRO A 274 -0.49 -10.14 -30.64
CA PRO A 274 -0.96 -9.96 -32.01
C PRO A 274 -2.04 -11.01 -32.31
N ALA A 275 -3.20 -10.55 -32.79
CA ALA A 275 -4.28 -11.44 -33.21
C ALA A 275 -3.73 -12.39 -34.27
N ARG A 276 -3.78 -13.72 -33.98
CA ARG A 276 -3.43 -14.77 -34.93
C ARG A 276 -4.54 -14.94 -35.96
#